data_97821ebb2e471c58b37b390fa3a14afd
#
_entry.id   97821ebb2e471c58b37b390fa3a14afd
#
_cell.length_a   1.000
_cell.length_b   1.000
_cell.length_c   1.000
_cell.angle_alpha   90.00
_cell.angle_beta   90.00
_cell.angle_gamma   90.00
#
_symmetry.space_group_name_H-M   'P 1'
#
loop_
_entity.id
_entity.type
_entity.pdbx_description
1 polymer ?
#
loop_
_entity_poly.entity_id
_entity_poly.type
_entity_poly.pdbx_seq_one_letter_code
_entity_poly.pdbx_strand_id
1 'polypeptide(L)'
;MITIQQNITVHKFAYSELHLILDGIRSGRTLKDKIIELRALPEADYKEQKKTMPGIIFQGEFTKREKTALKKASGLLILDFDHCGKDFKNTLTELPWIYVCFISLGGDGLKALVKIPEVTSDEEYKQYFDAISDELEKXXXXEKEG
;
A
#
# COMPACT_ATOMS: atom_id res chain seq x y z
N MET A 1 5.51 -12.81 6.47
CA MET A 1 5.98 -12.22 5.21
C MET A 1 4.86 -11.54 4.47
N ILE A 2 5.18 -10.90 3.38
CA ILE A 2 4.25 -10.12 2.58
C ILE A 2 4.04 -10.84 1.26
N THR A 3 2.82 -10.81 0.75
CA THR A 3 2.45 -11.54 -0.46
C THR A 3 2.66 -10.68 -1.70
N ILE A 4 3.29 -11.25 -2.72
CA ILE A 4 3.45 -10.62 -4.02
C ILE A 4 2.72 -11.47 -5.04
N GLN A 5 1.77 -10.87 -5.76
CA GLN A 5 1.08 -11.53 -6.85
C GLN A 5 1.66 -11.01 -8.16
N GLN A 6 1.96 -11.91 -9.09
CA GLN A 6 2.61 -11.50 -10.33
C GLN A 6 1.81 -10.45 -11.09
N ASN A 7 0.51 -10.65 -11.21
CA ASN A 7 -0.41 -9.61 -11.65
C ASN A 7 -1.82 -10.07 -11.32
N ILE A 8 -2.79 -9.22 -11.57
CA ILE A 8 -4.15 -9.47 -11.10
C ILE A 8 -4.78 -10.71 -11.74
N THR A 9 -4.34 -11.08 -12.94
CA THR A 9 -4.91 -12.23 -13.65
C THR A 9 -4.15 -13.54 -13.42
N VAL A 10 -2.96 -13.48 -12.85
CA VAL A 10 -2.14 -14.66 -12.62
C VAL A 10 -2.18 -14.98 -11.13
N HIS A 11 -2.64 -16.18 -10.80
CA HIS A 11 -2.83 -16.57 -9.40
C HIS A 11 -1.61 -17.29 -8.86
N LYS A 12 -0.45 -16.73 -9.13
CA LYS A 12 0.81 -17.20 -8.57
C LYS A 12 1.28 -16.20 -7.52
N PHE A 13 1.53 -16.69 -6.33
CA PHE A 13 1.94 -15.87 -5.20
C PHE A 13 3.35 -16.20 -4.79
N ALA A 14 4.10 -15.18 -4.46
CA ALA A 14 5.40 -15.30 -3.83
C ALA A 14 5.36 -14.52 -2.53
N TYR A 15 6.35 -14.76 -1.68
CA TYR A 15 6.39 -14.10 -0.38
C TYR A 15 7.75 -13.47 -0.18
N SER A 16 7.77 -12.33 0.48
CA SER A 16 9.00 -11.58 0.65
C SER A 16 8.96 -10.80 1.95
N GLU A 17 10.13 -10.44 2.43
CA GLU A 17 10.25 -9.59 3.60
C GLU A 17 10.09 -8.13 3.20
N LEU A 18 9.62 -7.32 4.15
CA LEU A 18 9.29 -5.93 3.87
C LEU A 18 10.48 -5.14 3.32
N HIS A 19 11.67 -5.32 3.91
CA HIS A 19 12.80 -4.49 3.48
C HIS A 19 13.17 -4.74 2.02
N LEU A 20 12.99 -5.97 1.53
CA LEU A 20 13.27 -6.26 0.12
C LEU A 20 12.24 -5.61 -0.79
N ILE A 21 10.97 -5.61 -0.36
CA ILE A 21 9.93 -4.96 -1.14
C ILE A 21 10.17 -3.45 -1.19
N LEU A 22 10.52 -2.85 -0.06
CA LEU A 22 10.77 -1.40 -0.04
C LEU A 22 11.97 -1.01 -0.89
N ASP A 23 13.02 -1.83 -0.88
CA ASP A 23 14.17 -1.58 -1.76
C ASP A 23 13.74 -1.61 -3.21
N GLY A 24 12.88 -2.56 -3.58
CA GLY A 24 12.38 -2.64 -4.95
C GLY A 24 11.55 -1.43 -5.32
N ILE A 25 10.71 -0.96 -4.41
CA ILE A 25 9.89 0.22 -4.67
C ILE A 25 10.78 1.45 -4.85
N ARG A 26 11.78 1.60 -3.99
CA ARG A 26 12.66 2.77 -4.05
C ARG A 26 13.45 2.82 -5.36
N SER A 27 13.99 1.71 -5.78
CA SER A 27 14.85 1.67 -6.95
C SER A 27 14.09 1.49 -8.25
N GLY A 28 12.89 0.90 -8.20
CA GLY A 28 12.12 0.53 -9.38
C GLY A 28 12.67 -0.69 -10.11
N ARG A 29 13.91 -1.03 -9.88
CA ARG A 29 14.57 -2.19 -10.49
C ARG A 29 14.22 -2.30 -11.98
N THR A 30 13.78 -3.50 -12.40
CA THR A 30 13.45 -3.74 -13.81
C THR A 30 12.13 -3.10 -14.23
N LEU A 31 11.35 -2.61 -13.28
CA LEU A 31 10.05 -2.00 -13.58
C LEU A 31 10.10 -0.48 -13.70
N LYS A 32 11.26 0.12 -13.48
CA LYS A 32 11.36 1.58 -13.45
C LYS A 32 10.83 2.22 -14.72
N ASP A 33 11.28 1.73 -15.88
CA ASP A 33 10.85 2.31 -17.14
C ASP A 33 9.36 2.10 -17.37
N LYS A 34 8.85 0.93 -16.99
CA LYS A 34 7.42 0.67 -17.16
C LYS A 34 6.58 1.57 -16.29
N ILE A 35 7.03 1.85 -15.07
CA ILE A 35 6.31 2.75 -14.18
C ILE A 35 6.26 4.15 -14.78
N ILE A 36 7.37 4.62 -15.32
CA ILE A 36 7.41 5.94 -15.97
C ILE A 36 6.41 5.97 -17.13
N GLU A 37 6.39 4.92 -17.96
CA GLU A 37 5.44 4.86 -19.04
C GLU A 37 4.00 4.89 -18.56
N LEU A 38 3.70 4.13 -17.50
CA LEU A 38 2.36 4.08 -16.97
C LEU A 38 1.87 5.43 -16.48
N ARG A 39 2.75 6.18 -15.81
CA ARG A 39 2.37 7.47 -15.27
C ARG A 39 2.07 8.49 -16.34
N ALA A 40 2.54 8.27 -17.56
CA ALA A 40 2.29 9.19 -18.68
C ALA A 40 1.04 8.84 -19.47
N LEU A 41 0.37 7.73 -19.16
CA LEU A 41 -0.79 7.30 -19.92
C LEU A 41 -2.05 8.06 -19.53
N PRO A 42 -3.01 8.22 -20.46
CA PRO A 42 -4.35 8.65 -20.09
C PRO A 42 -4.95 7.69 -19.07
N GLU A 43 -5.89 8.20 -18.28
CA GLU A 43 -6.39 7.44 -17.14
C GLU A 43 -6.96 6.08 -17.53
N ALA A 44 -7.72 6.02 -18.63
CA ALA A 44 -8.31 4.74 -19.04
C ALA A 44 -7.24 3.73 -19.43
N ASP A 45 -6.23 4.19 -20.16
CA ASP A 45 -5.13 3.30 -20.55
C ASP A 45 -4.32 2.87 -19.34
N TYR A 46 -4.11 3.78 -18.39
CA TYR A 46 -3.39 3.47 -17.18
C TYR A 46 -4.09 2.35 -16.39
N LYS A 47 -5.40 2.47 -16.22
CA LYS A 47 -6.15 1.47 -15.47
C LYS A 47 -6.02 0.08 -16.11
N GLU A 48 -6.02 0.04 -17.43
CA GLU A 48 -5.91 -1.25 -18.13
C GLU A 48 -4.50 -1.82 -18.03
N GLN A 49 -3.48 -0.99 -18.25
CA GLN A 49 -2.10 -1.46 -18.22
C GLN A 49 -1.62 -1.76 -16.80
N LYS A 50 -2.17 -1.11 -15.81
CA LYS A 50 -1.84 -1.36 -14.41
C LYS A 50 -2.06 -2.83 -14.04
N LYS A 51 -3.02 -3.48 -14.68
CA LYS A 51 -3.32 -4.87 -14.39
C LYS A 51 -2.17 -5.82 -14.69
N THR A 52 -1.20 -5.38 -15.47
CA THR A 52 -0.04 -6.21 -15.79
C THR A 52 1.07 -6.10 -14.77
N MET A 53 0.93 -5.21 -13.79
CA MET A 53 1.97 -4.97 -12.79
C MET A 53 1.79 -5.89 -11.59
N PRO A 54 2.88 -6.20 -10.90
CA PRO A 54 2.76 -6.99 -9.67
C PRO A 54 1.91 -6.28 -8.63
N GLY A 55 1.15 -7.06 -7.87
CA GLY A 55 0.41 -6.54 -6.74
C GLY A 55 1.07 -6.96 -5.45
N ILE A 56 0.95 -6.13 -4.43
CA ILE A 56 1.54 -6.43 -3.12
C ILE A 56 0.44 -6.39 -2.09
N ILE A 57 0.32 -7.47 -1.32
CA ILE A 57 -0.61 -7.53 -0.20
C ILE A 57 0.21 -7.41 1.07
N PHE A 58 0.29 -6.19 1.59
CA PHE A 58 1.14 -5.90 2.74
C PHE A 58 0.65 -6.51 4.02
N GLN A 59 -0.62 -6.87 4.10
CA GLN A 59 -1.24 -7.35 5.32
C GLN A 59 -0.71 -8.71 5.79
N GLY A 60 -0.10 -9.49 4.91
CA GLY A 60 0.45 -10.75 5.34
C GLY A 60 0.63 -11.76 4.23
N GLU A 61 0.71 -13.03 4.64
CA GLU A 61 0.82 -14.15 3.72
C GLU A 61 -0.58 -14.65 3.41
N PHE A 62 -0.93 -14.61 2.13
CA PHE A 62 -2.24 -15.03 1.64
C PHE A 62 -2.07 -16.17 0.64
N THR A 63 -3.00 -17.10 0.66
CA THR A 63 -3.02 -18.19 -0.31
C THR A 63 -3.87 -17.86 -1.52
N LYS A 64 -4.75 -16.88 -1.40
CA LYS A 64 -5.60 -16.36 -2.47
C LYS A 64 -5.78 -14.87 -2.24
N ARG A 65 -6.26 -14.18 -3.27
CA ARG A 65 -6.57 -12.76 -3.12
C ARG A 65 -7.97 -12.60 -2.55
N GLU A 66 -8.17 -13.07 -1.34
CA GLU A 66 -9.43 -12.99 -0.60
C GLU A 66 -9.13 -12.69 0.85
N LYS A 67 -10.03 -11.95 1.48
CA LYS A 67 -9.84 -11.56 2.88
C LYS A 67 -9.71 -12.76 3.80
N THR A 68 -10.43 -13.84 3.49
CA THR A 68 -10.44 -15.01 4.35
C THR A 68 -9.27 -15.95 4.12
N ALA A 69 -8.41 -15.65 3.17
CA ALA A 69 -7.28 -16.51 2.83
C ALA A 69 -5.99 -16.13 3.54
N LEU A 70 -6.07 -15.32 4.58
CA LEU A 70 -4.89 -14.92 5.35
C LEU A 70 -4.31 -16.14 6.07
N LYS A 71 -3.03 -16.42 5.79
CA LYS A 71 -2.33 -17.51 6.44
C LYS A 71 -1.55 -17.02 7.65
N LYS A 72 -0.90 -15.87 7.51
CA LYS A 72 -0.14 -15.29 8.61
C LYS A 72 -0.06 -13.78 8.42
N ALA A 73 -0.48 -13.03 9.43
CA ALA A 73 -0.43 -11.58 9.37
C ALA A 73 1.00 -11.08 9.43
N SER A 74 1.24 -9.94 8.80
CA SER A 74 2.57 -9.31 8.79
C SER A 74 2.77 -8.32 9.91
N GLY A 75 1.69 -7.92 10.59
CA GLY A 75 1.77 -6.83 11.55
C GLY A 75 1.77 -5.46 10.89
N LEU A 76 1.32 -5.39 9.64
CA LEU A 76 1.25 -4.13 8.91
C LEU A 76 -0.17 -3.83 8.47
N LEU A 77 -0.48 -2.55 8.46
CA LEU A 77 -1.74 -2.04 7.96
C LEU A 77 -1.41 -1.01 6.89
N ILE A 78 -2.15 -1.04 5.77
CA ILE A 78 -1.86 -0.13 4.67
C ILE A 78 -2.97 0.90 4.51
N LEU A 79 -2.57 2.14 4.30
CA LEU A 79 -3.47 3.26 4.02
C LEU A 79 -3.20 3.75 2.62
N ASP A 80 -4.26 3.99 1.86
CA ASP A 80 -4.18 4.52 0.50
C ASP A 80 -4.77 5.92 0.45
N PHE A 81 -4.01 6.84 -0.14
CA PHE A 81 -4.47 8.23 -0.32
C PHE A 81 -4.39 8.55 -1.81
N ASP A 82 -5.53 8.60 -2.47
CA ASP A 82 -5.58 8.87 -3.90
C ASP A 82 -5.63 10.36 -4.16
N HIS A 83 -4.87 10.80 -5.15
CA HIS A 83 -4.93 12.20 -5.65
C HIS A 83 -4.69 13.22 -4.54
N CYS A 84 -3.76 12.93 -3.63
CA CYS A 84 -3.56 13.79 -2.47
C CYS A 84 -2.42 14.80 -2.62
N GLY A 85 -1.61 14.64 -3.67
CA GLY A 85 -0.47 15.53 -3.86
C GLY A 85 0.74 15.12 -3.04
N LYS A 86 1.90 15.59 -3.46
CA LYS A 86 3.16 15.20 -2.83
C LYS A 86 3.37 15.84 -1.48
N ASP A 87 2.80 17.04 -1.27
CA ASP A 87 3.00 17.73 0.00
C ASP A 87 2.37 16.99 1.17
N PHE A 88 1.35 16.19 0.90
CA PHE A 88 0.71 15.41 1.95
C PHE A 88 1.66 14.38 2.56
N LYS A 89 2.71 13.99 1.83
CA LYS A 89 3.71 13.08 2.37
C LYS A 89 4.39 13.67 3.59
N ASN A 90 4.68 14.97 3.55
CA ASN A 90 5.30 15.63 4.70
C ASN A 90 4.37 15.60 5.92
N THR A 91 3.08 15.80 5.69
CA THR A 91 2.10 15.73 6.78
C THR A 91 2.09 14.33 7.39
N LEU A 92 2.05 13.30 6.54
CA LEU A 92 2.00 11.93 7.04
C LEU A 92 3.26 11.55 7.80
N THR A 93 4.42 11.92 7.29
CA THR A 93 5.68 11.49 7.91
C THR A 93 5.94 12.19 9.23
N GLU A 94 5.20 13.26 9.54
CA GLU A 94 5.30 13.89 10.85
C GLU A 94 4.54 13.12 11.92
N LEU A 95 3.64 12.22 11.52
CA LEU A 95 2.90 11.42 12.48
C LEU A 95 3.78 10.27 12.98
N PRO A 96 3.96 10.14 14.30
CA PRO A 96 4.92 9.15 14.80
C PRO A 96 4.53 7.70 14.55
N TRP A 97 3.26 7.42 14.28
CA TRP A 97 2.79 6.06 14.06
C TRP A 97 2.79 5.66 12.59
N ILE A 98 3.17 6.55 11.68
CA ILE A 98 3.38 6.16 10.27
C ILE A 98 4.77 5.57 10.16
N TYR A 99 4.81 4.30 9.76
CA TYR A 99 6.08 3.57 9.71
C TYR A 99 6.82 3.82 8.40
N VAL A 100 6.10 3.77 7.28
CA VAL A 100 6.67 3.96 5.95
C VAL A 100 5.65 4.70 5.10
N CYS A 101 6.12 5.54 4.19
CA CYS A 101 5.25 6.24 3.26
C CYS A 101 5.94 6.30 1.90
N PHE A 102 5.22 5.98 0.82
CA PHE A 102 5.79 6.04 -0.52
C PHE A 102 4.73 6.42 -1.53
N ILE A 103 5.22 6.87 -2.70
CA ILE A 103 4.34 7.33 -3.77
C ILE A 103 3.69 6.12 -4.45
N SER A 104 2.39 6.22 -4.73
CA SER A 104 1.66 5.13 -5.35
C SER A 104 2.09 4.96 -6.81
N LEU A 105 1.67 3.85 -7.40
CA LEU A 105 2.04 3.52 -8.77
C LEU A 105 1.65 4.62 -9.75
N GLY A 106 0.47 5.20 -9.57
CA GLY A 106 0.01 6.25 -10.48
C GLY A 106 0.74 7.58 -10.35
N GLY A 107 1.48 7.78 -9.29
CA GLY A 107 2.30 8.97 -9.12
C GLY A 107 1.63 10.14 -8.42
N ASP A 108 0.31 10.12 -8.25
CA ASP A 108 -0.41 11.23 -7.64
C ASP A 108 -1.05 10.89 -6.31
N GLY A 109 -0.78 9.69 -5.80
CA GLY A 109 -1.28 9.29 -4.49
C GLY A 109 -0.15 8.80 -3.63
N LEU A 110 -0.49 8.43 -2.40
CA LEU A 110 0.48 7.93 -1.43
C LEU A 110 -0.04 6.66 -0.79
N LYS A 111 0.88 5.79 -0.41
CA LYS A 111 0.59 4.63 0.41
C LYS A 111 1.41 4.75 1.68
N ALA A 112 0.79 4.40 2.80
CA ALA A 112 1.49 4.45 4.08
C ALA A 112 1.28 3.14 4.82
N LEU A 113 2.32 2.72 5.53
CA LEU A 113 2.26 1.51 6.33
C LEU A 113 2.29 1.89 7.80
N VAL A 114 1.48 1.19 8.58
CA VAL A 114 1.40 1.37 10.03
C VAL A 114 1.64 0.02 10.68
N LYS A 115 2.47 -0.03 11.70
CA LYS A 115 2.67 -1.27 12.45
C LYS A 115 1.51 -1.50 13.41
N ILE A 116 0.95 -2.70 13.36
CA ILE A 116 -0.12 -3.10 14.27
C ILE A 116 0.21 -4.48 14.80
N PRO A 117 -0.45 -4.93 15.87
CA PRO A 117 -0.28 -6.32 16.31
C PRO A 117 -0.68 -7.28 15.19
N GLU A 118 -0.08 -8.45 15.18
CA GLU A 118 -0.44 -9.45 14.19
C GLU A 118 -1.89 -9.88 14.44
N VAL A 119 -2.73 -9.61 13.44
CA VAL A 119 -4.16 -9.91 13.57
C VAL A 119 -4.42 -11.37 13.20
N THR A 120 -5.55 -11.89 13.66
CA THR A 120 -5.94 -13.27 13.36
C THR A 120 -7.13 -13.36 12.41
N SER A 121 -7.71 -12.22 12.04
CA SER A 121 -8.88 -12.22 11.17
C SER A 121 -8.99 -10.89 10.45
N ASP A 122 -9.78 -10.90 9.38
CA ASP A 122 -10.10 -9.67 8.65
C ASP A 122 -10.88 -8.70 9.53
N GLU A 123 -11.74 -9.24 10.38
CA GLU A 123 -12.53 -8.40 11.27
C GLU A 123 -11.64 -7.63 12.24
N GLU A 124 -10.64 -8.28 12.80
CA GLU A 124 -9.70 -7.63 13.69
C GLU A 124 -8.90 -6.56 12.95
N TYR A 125 -8.48 -6.88 11.71
CA TYR A 125 -7.77 -5.92 10.88
C TYR A 125 -8.61 -4.66 10.68
N LYS A 126 -9.90 -4.85 10.38
CA LYS A 126 -10.79 -3.73 10.16
C LYS A 126 -10.95 -2.87 11.40
N GLN A 127 -10.93 -3.47 12.57
CA GLN A 127 -11.01 -2.70 13.81
C GLN A 127 -9.82 -1.76 13.94
N TYR A 128 -8.61 -2.25 13.66
CA TYR A 128 -7.42 -1.40 13.68
C TYR A 128 -7.50 -0.34 12.60
N PHE A 129 -7.95 -0.72 11.41
CA PHE A 129 -8.07 0.22 10.31
C PHE A 129 -9.00 1.37 10.67
N ASP A 130 -10.15 1.06 11.25
CA ASP A 130 -11.11 2.09 11.64
C ASP A 130 -10.54 3.01 12.70
N ALA A 131 -9.84 2.45 13.68
CA ALA A 131 -9.27 3.26 14.76
C ALA A 131 -8.18 4.20 14.20
N ILE A 132 -7.34 3.69 13.32
CA ILE A 132 -6.27 4.49 12.74
C ILE A 132 -6.86 5.56 11.81
N SER A 133 -7.89 5.21 11.06
CA SER A 133 -8.55 6.20 10.20
C SER A 133 -9.15 7.33 11.00
N ASP A 134 -9.74 7.01 12.16
CA ASP A 134 -10.27 8.05 13.04
C ASP A 134 -9.16 8.97 13.53
N GLU A 135 -8.04 8.40 13.95
CA GLU A 135 -6.91 9.21 14.41
C GLU A 135 -6.37 10.08 13.28
N LEU A 136 -6.32 9.53 12.08
CA LEU A 136 -5.83 10.27 10.93
C LEU A 136 -6.75 11.45 10.61
N GLU A 137 -8.04 11.26 10.68
CA GLU A 137 -9.00 12.34 10.44
C GLU A 137 -8.78 13.48 11.41
N LYS A 138 -8.51 13.17 12.65
CA LYS A 138 -8.18 14.20 13.61
C LYS A 138 -6.97 14.99 13.21
N UNK A 139 -6.12 14.24 12.79
CA UNK A 139 -4.90 14.83 12.43
C UNK A 139 -4.99 15.65 11.19
N UNK A 140 -5.69 15.18 10.36
CA UNK A 140 -5.88 15.81 9.12
C UNK A 140 -6.83 16.95 9.23
N UNK A 141 -7.55 16.79 10.01
CA UNK A 141 -8.46 17.76 10.29
C UNK A 141 -7.87 18.95 10.89
N UNK A 142 -7.17 18.65 11.48
CA UNK A 142 -6.29 19.61 12.03
C UNK A 142 -5.57 20.40 11.02
N GLU A 143 -5.16 19.70 10.08
CA GLU A 143 -4.51 20.32 8.94
C GLU A 143 -5.50 21.14 8.11
N LYS A 144 -6.64 20.57 7.87
CA LYS A 144 -7.66 21.26 7.07
C LYS A 144 -8.12 22.56 7.74
N GLU A 145 -8.21 22.52 9.03
CA GLU A 145 -8.66 23.69 9.79
C GLU A 145 -7.54 24.71 9.97
N GLY A 146 -6.30 24.26 9.89
CA GLY A 146 -5.16 25.13 10.02
C GLY A 146 -4.87 25.84 8.72
#